data_5749de8505f9c6f2def7980a7e5a0ca6
#
_entry.id   5749de8505f9c6f2def7980a7e5a0ca6
#
_cell.length_a   1.000
_cell.length_b   1.000
_cell.length_c   1.000
_cell.angle_alpha   90.00
_cell.angle_beta   90.00
_cell.angle_gamma   90.00
#
_symmetry.space_group_name_H-M   'P 1'
#
loop_
_entity.id
_entity.type
_entity.pdbx_description
1 polymer ?
#
loop_
_entity_poly.entity_id
_entity_poly.type
_entity_poly.pdbx_seq_one_letter_code
_entity_poly.pdbx_strand_id
1 'polypeptide(L)'
;SLGLPGAVQVADATTLDTSPFDVAFADPARRTARGRTFDADSWTPPWSFVEGLLTRDSCVKVAPGIPHDLVPDGVEAEWVSDHGEVKEAALWSGRLATTARRATVIGDGGLATLTTDDAPDEAEVRAPGGYLYEPDGAVIRAGLVTAVAAGVGGGLVDEHIAYVTSDRAFRTPFARGYVVVEELPYREK
;
A
#
# COMPACT_ATOMS: atom_id res chain seq x y z
N SER A 1 10.48 -24.88 -15.79
CA SER A 1 11.59 -23.93 -15.65
C SER A 1 11.40 -22.83 -16.70
N LEU A 2 11.51 -21.59 -16.27
CA LEU A 2 11.37 -20.40 -17.16
C LEU A 2 12.63 -20.15 -18.00
N GLY A 3 13.60 -21.08 -18.01
CA GLY A 3 14.86 -20.93 -18.75
C GLY A 3 15.81 -19.85 -18.21
N LEU A 4 15.52 -19.31 -17.02
CA LEU A 4 16.38 -18.32 -16.38
C LEU A 4 17.59 -19.02 -15.74
N PRO A 5 18.80 -18.42 -15.81
CA PRO A 5 19.95 -18.93 -15.10
C PRO A 5 19.72 -18.76 -13.60
N GLY A 6 19.90 -19.84 -12.85
CA GLY A 6 19.69 -19.82 -11.41
C GLY A 6 19.99 -21.18 -10.78
N ALA A 7 20.27 -21.15 -9.48
CA ALA A 7 20.38 -22.33 -8.63
C ALA A 7 19.21 -22.35 -7.63
N VAL A 8 18.69 -23.53 -7.35
CA VAL A 8 17.64 -23.73 -6.33
C VAL A 8 18.24 -24.57 -5.22
N GLN A 9 18.10 -24.10 -3.99
CA GLN A 9 18.58 -24.79 -2.80
C GLN A 9 17.44 -24.84 -1.76
N VAL A 10 17.29 -25.97 -1.08
CA VAL A 10 16.45 -26.10 0.09
C VAL A 10 17.32 -25.84 1.33
N ALA A 11 17.05 -24.74 2.02
CA ALA A 11 17.81 -24.33 3.19
C ALA A 11 16.92 -23.51 4.14
N ASP A 12 17.35 -23.38 5.39
CA ASP A 12 16.79 -22.39 6.31
C ASP A 12 17.26 -20.99 5.89
N ALA A 13 16.32 -20.13 5.51
CA ALA A 13 16.61 -18.78 5.05
C ALA A 13 17.35 -17.95 6.09
N THR A 14 17.16 -18.21 7.40
CA THR A 14 17.81 -17.47 8.49
C THR A 14 19.28 -17.78 8.66
N THR A 15 19.75 -18.88 8.07
CA THR A 15 21.16 -19.31 8.13
C THR A 15 21.89 -19.16 6.79
N LEU A 16 21.16 -18.73 5.74
CA LEU A 16 21.72 -18.58 4.41
C LEU A 16 22.62 -17.32 4.34
N ASP A 17 23.86 -17.47 3.87
CA ASP A 17 24.69 -16.33 3.53
C ASP A 17 24.18 -15.66 2.25
N THR A 18 23.61 -14.47 2.40
CA THR A 18 23.12 -13.66 1.27
C THR A 18 24.08 -12.58 0.83
N SER A 19 25.26 -12.45 1.48
CA SER A 19 26.27 -11.42 1.17
C SER A 19 26.80 -11.43 -0.27
N PRO A 20 26.85 -12.58 -0.99
CA PRO A 20 27.32 -12.62 -2.38
C PRO A 20 26.34 -12.00 -3.40
N PHE A 21 25.11 -11.64 -2.98
CA PHE A 21 24.06 -11.15 -3.88
C PHE A 21 23.84 -9.65 -3.69
N ASP A 22 23.66 -8.92 -4.78
CA ASP A 22 23.40 -7.46 -4.76
C ASP A 22 22.05 -7.12 -4.16
N VAL A 23 21.02 -7.92 -4.41
CA VAL A 23 19.62 -7.71 -4.00
C VAL A 23 19.04 -8.98 -3.41
N ALA A 24 18.24 -8.84 -2.36
CA ALA A 24 17.45 -9.92 -1.80
C ALA A 24 15.95 -9.69 -2.06
N PHE A 25 15.24 -10.78 -2.40
CA PHE A 25 13.77 -10.79 -2.39
C PHE A 25 13.30 -11.84 -1.39
N ALA A 26 12.30 -11.51 -0.57
CA ALA A 26 11.70 -12.43 0.37
C ALA A 26 10.17 -12.35 0.36
N ASP A 27 9.52 -13.51 0.45
CA ASP A 27 8.06 -13.66 0.67
C ASP A 27 7.84 -14.55 1.91
N PRO A 28 8.00 -14.01 3.14
CA PRO A 28 7.87 -14.76 4.37
C PRO A 28 6.49 -15.38 4.53
N ALA A 29 6.42 -16.64 5.00
CA ALA A 29 5.16 -17.29 5.27
C ALA A 29 4.47 -16.67 6.49
N ARG A 30 3.22 -16.20 6.32
CA ARG A 30 2.39 -15.55 7.35
C ARG A 30 1.29 -16.47 7.89
N ARG A 31 1.45 -17.78 7.73
CA ARG A 31 0.49 -18.79 8.18
C ARG A 31 1.12 -19.62 9.29
N THR A 32 0.44 -19.64 10.41
CA THR A 32 0.69 -20.64 11.47
C THR A 32 -0.24 -21.84 11.27
N ALA A 33 -0.03 -22.92 12.03
CA ALA A 33 -0.96 -24.04 12.08
C ALA A 33 -2.40 -23.66 12.50
N ARG A 34 -2.59 -22.44 13.07
CA ARG A 34 -3.88 -21.89 13.51
C ARG A 34 -4.50 -20.87 12.55
N GLY A 35 -3.87 -20.57 11.41
CA GLY A 35 -4.36 -19.63 10.39
C GLY A 35 -3.43 -18.45 10.11
N ARG A 36 -3.96 -17.38 9.47
CA ARG A 36 -3.24 -16.13 9.24
C ARG A 36 -3.04 -15.40 10.55
N THR A 37 -1.82 -14.88 10.76
CA THR A 37 -1.51 -14.02 11.90
C THR A 37 -1.07 -12.64 11.41
N PHE A 38 -1.44 -11.60 12.17
CA PHE A 38 -0.94 -10.22 11.99
C PHE A 38 0.19 -9.90 12.99
N ASP A 39 0.47 -10.84 13.91
CA ASP A 39 1.58 -10.70 14.85
C ASP A 39 2.91 -11.00 14.13
N ALA A 40 3.73 -9.98 13.97
CA ALA A 40 5.01 -10.03 13.27
C ALA A 40 6.00 -11.02 13.92
N ASP A 41 5.92 -11.19 15.23
CA ASP A 41 6.79 -12.12 15.97
C ASP A 41 6.47 -13.60 15.69
N SER A 42 5.29 -13.87 15.14
CA SER A 42 4.84 -15.22 14.77
C SER A 42 5.11 -15.58 13.30
N TRP A 43 5.77 -14.70 12.53
CA TRP A 43 6.10 -14.97 11.12
C TRP A 43 7.25 -15.98 11.01
N THR A 44 7.29 -16.63 9.85
CA THR A 44 8.39 -17.57 9.52
C THR A 44 8.94 -17.20 8.12
N PRO A 45 10.17 -16.70 8.05
CA PRO A 45 11.08 -16.30 9.13
C PRO A 45 10.54 -15.18 10.03
N PRO A 46 11.10 -15.00 11.26
CA PRO A 46 10.66 -13.98 12.21
C PRO A 46 10.94 -12.55 11.69
N TRP A 47 10.25 -11.56 12.27
CA TRP A 47 10.38 -10.15 11.84
C TRP A 47 11.82 -9.63 11.91
N SER A 48 12.59 -10.03 12.92
CA SER A 48 14.01 -9.66 13.03
C SER A 48 14.87 -10.09 11.84
N PHE A 49 14.51 -11.20 11.18
CA PHE A 49 15.14 -11.60 9.92
C PHE A 49 14.77 -10.63 8.79
N VAL A 50 13.51 -10.21 8.72
CA VAL A 50 13.03 -9.22 7.74
C VAL A 50 13.75 -7.89 7.95
N GLU A 51 13.83 -7.39 9.19
CA GLU A 51 14.60 -6.18 9.53
C GLU A 51 16.05 -6.29 9.07
N GLY A 52 16.69 -7.44 9.28
CA GLY A 52 18.04 -7.70 8.79
C GLY A 52 18.17 -7.59 7.27
N LEU A 53 17.17 -8.07 6.50
CA LEU A 53 17.14 -7.90 5.05
C LEU A 53 16.96 -6.44 4.63
N LEU A 54 16.15 -5.68 5.35
CA LEU A 54 15.85 -4.27 5.05
C LEU A 54 17.02 -3.32 5.31
N THR A 55 18.14 -3.78 5.88
CA THR A 55 19.39 -2.99 6.01
C THR A 55 20.20 -2.90 4.73
N ARG A 56 19.80 -3.59 3.67
CA ARG A 56 20.47 -3.65 2.36
C ARG A 56 19.46 -3.49 1.24
N ASP A 57 19.92 -3.53 -0.02
CA ASP A 57 19.01 -3.53 -1.17
C ASP A 57 18.14 -4.79 -1.14
N SER A 58 16.87 -4.62 -0.80
CA SER A 58 15.94 -5.73 -0.75
C SER A 58 14.49 -5.33 -1.06
N CYS A 59 13.71 -6.34 -1.43
CA CYS A 59 12.26 -6.27 -1.50
C CYS A 59 11.66 -7.38 -0.65
N VAL A 60 10.84 -7.03 0.31
CA VAL A 60 10.16 -8.01 1.17
C VAL A 60 8.65 -7.87 1.04
N LYS A 61 8.01 -8.94 0.61
CA LYS A 61 6.56 -9.01 0.51
C LYS A 61 5.93 -9.20 1.89
N VAL A 62 4.96 -8.36 2.22
CA VAL A 62 4.31 -8.39 3.52
C VAL A 62 2.77 -8.37 3.40
N ALA A 63 2.07 -8.52 4.53
CA ALA A 63 0.61 -8.39 4.53
C ALA A 63 0.19 -6.96 4.19
N PRO A 64 -0.88 -6.75 3.41
CA PRO A 64 -1.38 -5.40 3.16
C PRO A 64 -1.92 -4.69 4.42
N GLY A 65 -2.11 -5.41 5.51
CA GLY A 65 -2.46 -4.86 6.81
C GLY A 65 -1.26 -4.57 7.72
N ILE A 66 -0.03 -4.50 7.18
CA ILE A 66 1.14 -4.11 7.98
C ILE A 66 0.91 -2.73 8.61
N PRO A 67 1.12 -2.57 9.94
CA PRO A 67 1.11 -1.28 10.58
C PRO A 67 2.24 -0.37 10.06
N HIS A 68 1.95 0.92 9.91
CA HIS A 68 2.97 1.88 9.42
C HIS A 68 4.15 2.02 10.36
N ASP A 69 3.94 1.87 11.66
CA ASP A 69 4.98 1.94 12.71
C ASP A 69 5.94 0.74 12.72
N LEU A 70 5.59 -0.34 12.03
CA LEU A 70 6.50 -1.46 11.80
C LEU A 70 7.44 -1.25 10.59
N VAL A 71 7.19 -0.25 9.75
CA VAL A 71 8.05 0.04 8.61
C VAL A 71 9.26 0.83 9.09
N PRO A 72 10.49 0.31 8.96
CA PRO A 72 11.68 1.03 9.41
C PRO A 72 11.91 2.35 8.63
N ASP A 73 12.55 3.32 9.27
CA ASP A 73 12.93 4.56 8.62
C ASP A 73 13.80 4.30 7.38
N GLY A 74 13.52 5.02 6.29
CA GLY A 74 14.25 4.89 5.03
C GLY A 74 13.83 3.67 4.18
N VAL A 75 12.83 2.91 4.61
CA VAL A 75 12.20 1.84 3.84
C VAL A 75 10.94 2.39 3.17
N GLU A 76 10.79 2.13 1.87
CA GLU A 76 9.55 2.43 1.14
C GLU A 76 8.53 1.31 1.39
N ALA A 77 7.31 1.68 1.76
CA ALA A 77 6.18 0.75 1.82
C ALA A 77 5.23 0.99 0.65
N GLU A 78 5.05 -0.03 -0.19
CA GLU A 78 4.16 -0.02 -1.34
C GLU A 78 2.96 -0.93 -1.10
N TRP A 79 1.75 -0.41 -1.28
CA TRP A 79 0.51 -1.20 -1.32
C TRP A 79 0.04 -1.35 -2.75
N VAL A 80 -0.26 -2.58 -3.14
CA VAL A 80 -0.68 -2.91 -4.51
C VAL A 80 -2.11 -3.41 -4.52
N SER A 81 -2.95 -2.79 -5.34
CA SER A 81 -4.29 -3.30 -5.68
C SER A 81 -4.36 -3.72 -7.14
N ASP A 82 -5.22 -4.69 -7.40
CA ASP A 82 -5.54 -5.18 -8.72
C ASP A 82 -7.06 -5.23 -8.86
N HIS A 83 -7.61 -4.44 -9.81
CA HIS A 83 -9.06 -4.30 -10.04
C HIS A 83 -9.86 -3.98 -8.76
N GLY A 84 -9.34 -3.06 -7.94
CA GLY A 84 -9.99 -2.61 -6.70
C GLY A 84 -9.80 -3.53 -5.49
N GLU A 85 -9.06 -4.61 -5.61
CA GLU A 85 -8.74 -5.52 -4.51
C GLU A 85 -7.27 -5.37 -4.09
N VAL A 86 -7.03 -5.01 -2.83
CA VAL A 86 -5.66 -4.94 -2.30
C VAL A 86 -5.08 -6.34 -2.19
N LYS A 87 -4.02 -6.60 -2.93
CA LYS A 87 -3.39 -7.92 -3.02
C LYS A 87 -2.28 -8.10 -1.98
N GLU A 88 -1.39 -7.14 -1.88
CA GLU A 88 -0.19 -7.25 -1.05
C GLU A 88 0.37 -5.87 -0.68
N ALA A 89 1.34 -5.88 0.23
CA ALA A 89 2.28 -4.80 0.39
C ALA A 89 3.70 -5.33 0.20
N ALA A 90 4.60 -4.46 -0.23
CA ALA A 90 6.02 -4.72 -0.41
C ALA A 90 6.84 -3.64 0.29
N LEU A 91 7.88 -4.07 0.98
CA LEU A 91 8.87 -3.19 1.61
C LEU A 91 10.12 -3.17 0.73
N TRP A 92 10.51 -1.98 0.27
CA TRP A 92 11.67 -1.76 -0.58
C TRP A 92 12.73 -1.02 0.23
N SER A 93 13.97 -1.45 0.16
CA SER A 93 15.06 -0.86 0.95
C SER A 93 16.33 -0.63 0.14
N GLY A 94 17.23 0.18 0.69
CA GLY A 94 18.48 0.57 0.05
C GLY A 94 18.22 1.39 -1.22
N ARG A 95 18.89 1.07 -2.32
CA ARG A 95 18.73 1.76 -3.61
C ARG A 95 17.38 1.51 -4.29
N LEU A 96 16.58 0.58 -3.79
CA LEU A 96 15.27 0.26 -4.35
C LEU A 96 14.16 1.15 -3.76
N ALA A 97 14.38 1.72 -2.58
CA ALA A 97 13.48 2.71 -1.99
C ALA A 97 13.63 4.06 -2.69
N THR A 98 12.54 4.66 -3.13
CA THR A 98 12.51 5.94 -3.86
C THR A 98 11.60 6.97 -3.22
N THR A 99 10.69 6.56 -2.36
CA THR A 99 9.75 7.38 -1.61
C THR A 99 9.44 6.69 -0.27
N ALA A 100 8.76 7.36 0.64
CA ALA A 100 8.38 6.71 1.91
C ALA A 100 7.21 5.74 1.73
N ARG A 101 6.18 6.15 0.98
CA ARG A 101 4.98 5.32 0.77
C ARG A 101 4.49 5.44 -0.67
N ARG A 102 3.98 4.34 -1.19
CA ARG A 102 3.43 4.22 -2.54
C ARG A 102 2.12 3.45 -2.53
N ALA A 103 1.16 3.91 -3.31
CA ALA A 103 -0.01 3.15 -3.73
C ALA A 103 0.10 2.82 -5.21
N THR A 104 0.10 1.55 -5.56
CA THR A 104 0.10 1.07 -6.95
C THR A 104 -1.25 0.43 -7.24
N VAL A 105 -1.93 0.96 -8.25
CA VAL A 105 -3.24 0.49 -8.70
C VAL A 105 -3.09 -0.10 -10.09
N ILE A 106 -3.50 -1.36 -10.25
CA ILE A 106 -3.54 -2.08 -11.51
C ILE A 106 -5.01 -2.24 -11.92
N GLY A 107 -5.32 -1.89 -13.14
CA GLY A 107 -6.67 -2.00 -13.70
C GLY A 107 -6.66 -2.08 -15.22
N ASP A 108 -7.81 -1.99 -15.86
CA ASP A 108 -7.96 -2.06 -17.33
C ASP A 108 -7.14 -1.00 -18.06
N GLY A 109 -6.88 0.15 -17.42
CA GLY A 109 -6.06 1.24 -17.96
C GLY A 109 -4.56 1.03 -17.80
N GLY A 110 -4.13 -0.09 -17.21
CA GLY A 110 -2.73 -0.37 -16.89
C GLY A 110 -2.39 -0.08 -15.44
N LEU A 111 -1.12 0.22 -15.19
CA LEU A 111 -0.57 0.50 -13.87
C LEU A 111 -0.47 2.01 -13.64
N ALA A 112 -0.91 2.46 -12.46
CA ALA A 112 -0.76 3.84 -11.99
C ALA A 112 -0.25 3.86 -10.55
N THR A 113 0.54 4.87 -10.18
CA THR A 113 1.10 5.02 -8.84
C THR A 113 0.85 6.41 -8.27
N LEU A 114 0.62 6.47 -6.94
CA LEU A 114 0.72 7.66 -6.11
C LEU A 114 1.81 7.45 -5.07
N THR A 115 2.52 8.51 -4.73
CA THR A 115 3.58 8.49 -3.72
C THR A 115 3.34 9.56 -2.66
N THR A 116 4.13 9.55 -1.60
CA THR A 116 4.12 10.64 -0.61
C THR A 116 4.43 12.01 -1.21
N ASP A 117 5.18 12.06 -2.31
CA ASP A 117 5.52 13.32 -2.98
C ASP A 117 4.32 13.94 -3.73
N ASP A 118 3.30 13.13 -4.03
CA ASP A 118 2.05 13.57 -4.66
C ASP A 118 1.00 14.02 -3.63
N ALA A 119 1.20 13.70 -2.35
CA ALA A 119 0.23 13.91 -1.29
C ALA A 119 0.55 15.20 -0.52
N PRO A 120 -0.33 16.21 -0.53
CA PRO A 120 -0.21 17.32 0.40
C PRO A 120 -0.41 16.82 1.84
N ASP A 121 0.24 17.48 2.80
CA ASP A 121 0.17 17.11 4.23
C ASP A 121 -1.27 17.16 4.76
N GLU A 122 -2.07 18.10 4.25
CA GLU A 122 -3.46 18.30 4.66
C GLU A 122 -4.38 18.44 3.45
N ALA A 123 -5.63 18.10 3.63
CA ALA A 123 -6.71 18.39 2.69
C ALA A 123 -7.86 19.05 3.44
N GLU A 124 -8.52 20.02 2.79
CA GLU A 124 -9.70 20.68 3.35
C GLU A 124 -10.81 19.64 3.62
N VAL A 125 -11.42 19.73 4.80
CA VAL A 125 -12.68 19.03 5.10
C VAL A 125 -13.82 19.94 4.68
N ARG A 126 -14.73 19.43 3.84
CA ARG A 126 -15.82 20.21 3.26
C ARG A 126 -17.12 19.42 3.14
N ALA A 127 -18.22 20.12 3.05
CA ALA A 127 -19.52 19.52 2.74
C ALA A 127 -19.46 18.80 1.39
N PRO A 128 -20.24 17.72 1.20
CA PRO A 128 -20.33 17.01 -0.07
C PRO A 128 -20.67 17.93 -1.24
N GLY A 129 -19.91 17.81 -2.33
CA GLY A 129 -20.20 18.44 -3.61
C GLY A 129 -21.01 17.52 -4.52
N GLY A 130 -21.06 17.84 -5.82
CA GLY A 130 -21.80 17.04 -6.81
C GLY A 130 -21.22 15.63 -7.06
N TYR A 131 -20.01 15.35 -6.59
CA TYR A 131 -19.33 14.07 -6.79
C TYR A 131 -18.68 13.59 -5.51
N LEU A 132 -18.78 12.27 -5.29
CA LEU A 132 -18.13 11.56 -4.19
C LEU A 132 -17.14 10.56 -4.77
N TYR A 133 -15.97 10.42 -4.16
CA TYR A 133 -14.92 9.49 -4.57
C TYR A 133 -14.60 8.57 -3.40
N GLU A 134 -14.58 7.29 -3.70
CA GLU A 134 -14.11 6.23 -2.81
C GLU A 134 -12.68 5.87 -3.24
N PRO A 135 -11.64 6.27 -2.51
CA PRO A 135 -10.27 5.92 -2.85
C PRO A 135 -10.05 4.41 -2.86
N ASP A 136 -9.16 3.95 -3.74
CA ASP A 136 -8.75 2.56 -3.79
C ASP A 136 -8.14 2.13 -2.45
N GLY A 137 -8.34 0.85 -2.11
CA GLY A 137 -7.83 0.31 -0.85
C GLY A 137 -6.31 0.43 -0.68
N ALA A 138 -5.53 0.39 -1.76
CA ALA A 138 -4.08 0.63 -1.70
C ALA A 138 -3.76 2.08 -1.33
N VAL A 139 -4.52 3.04 -1.86
CA VAL A 139 -4.39 4.48 -1.51
C VAL A 139 -4.71 4.72 -0.05
N ILE A 140 -5.80 4.12 0.45
CA ILE A 140 -6.20 4.25 1.87
C ILE A 140 -5.11 3.67 2.77
N ARG A 141 -4.62 2.47 2.47
CA ARG A 141 -3.58 1.81 3.26
C ARG A 141 -2.23 2.52 3.22
N ALA A 142 -1.89 3.12 2.10
CA ALA A 142 -0.69 3.95 1.98
C ALA A 142 -0.83 5.31 2.71
N GLY A 143 -2.04 5.69 3.16
CA GLY A 143 -2.31 6.99 3.77
C GLY A 143 -2.18 8.14 2.78
N LEU A 144 -2.57 7.93 1.51
CA LEU A 144 -2.42 8.91 0.41
C LEU A 144 -3.77 9.47 -0.08
N VAL A 145 -4.78 9.49 0.80
CA VAL A 145 -6.13 10.00 0.45
C VAL A 145 -6.09 11.49 0.08
N THR A 146 -5.19 12.26 0.70
CA THR A 146 -5.00 13.70 0.39
C THR A 146 -4.50 13.91 -1.05
N ALA A 147 -3.71 12.98 -1.61
CA ALA A 147 -3.30 13.02 -3.02
C ALA A 147 -4.51 12.86 -3.95
N VAL A 148 -5.46 11.99 -3.61
CA VAL A 148 -6.71 11.86 -4.38
C VAL A 148 -7.54 13.14 -4.28
N ALA A 149 -7.67 13.74 -3.10
CA ALA A 149 -8.38 15.01 -2.91
C ALA A 149 -7.78 16.12 -3.78
N ALA A 150 -6.47 16.27 -3.78
CA ALA A 150 -5.76 17.21 -4.65
C ALA A 150 -5.98 16.90 -6.13
N GLY A 151 -5.85 15.63 -6.53
CA GLY A 151 -5.99 15.19 -7.91
C GLY A 151 -7.38 15.40 -8.53
N VAL A 152 -8.44 15.37 -7.72
CA VAL A 152 -9.82 15.66 -8.17
C VAL A 152 -10.25 17.11 -7.90
N GLY A 153 -9.33 17.96 -7.42
CA GLY A 153 -9.63 19.36 -7.09
C GLY A 153 -10.73 19.48 -6.03
N GLY A 154 -10.69 18.60 -5.04
CA GLY A 154 -11.71 18.45 -4.01
C GLY A 154 -11.14 18.48 -2.60
N GLY A 155 -11.90 17.94 -1.63
CA GLY A 155 -11.53 17.83 -0.24
C GLY A 155 -12.08 16.55 0.39
N LEU A 156 -11.76 16.34 1.67
CA LEU A 156 -12.29 15.24 2.46
C LEU A 156 -13.74 15.54 2.89
N VAL A 157 -14.57 14.51 2.96
CA VAL A 157 -15.91 14.62 3.55
C VAL A 157 -15.83 14.73 5.06
N ASP A 158 -14.85 14.04 5.66
CA ASP A 158 -14.58 14.01 7.09
C ASP A 158 -13.11 13.60 7.29
N GLU A 159 -12.46 14.08 8.35
CA GLU A 159 -11.05 13.78 8.62
C GLU A 159 -10.78 12.30 9.00
N HIS A 160 -11.81 11.57 9.44
CA HIS A 160 -11.71 10.16 9.85
C HIS A 160 -12.27 9.18 8.83
N ILE A 161 -12.84 9.68 7.74
CA ILE A 161 -13.48 8.85 6.70
C ILE A 161 -12.74 9.05 5.37
N ALA A 162 -12.27 7.97 4.78
CA ALA A 162 -11.51 8.00 3.54
C ALA A 162 -12.43 8.22 2.31
N TYR A 163 -13.30 9.23 2.35
CA TYR A 163 -14.09 9.67 1.21
C TYR A 163 -13.70 11.09 0.82
N VAL A 164 -13.59 11.31 -0.49
CA VAL A 164 -13.24 12.58 -1.09
C VAL A 164 -14.45 13.12 -1.86
N THR A 165 -14.65 14.43 -1.86
CA THR A 165 -15.73 15.09 -2.61
C THR A 165 -15.18 16.20 -3.52
N SER A 166 -15.86 16.45 -4.63
CA SER A 166 -15.54 17.52 -5.58
C SER A 166 -16.82 18.06 -6.24
N ASP A 167 -16.76 19.32 -6.69
CA ASP A 167 -17.85 19.94 -7.44
C ASP A 167 -17.89 19.57 -8.93
N ARG A 168 -16.80 18.93 -9.42
CA ARG A 168 -16.64 18.54 -10.83
C ARG A 168 -16.30 17.06 -10.95
N ALA A 169 -16.74 16.46 -12.06
CA ALA A 169 -16.37 15.09 -12.40
C ALA A 169 -14.91 14.99 -12.81
N PHE A 170 -14.16 14.10 -12.18
CA PHE A 170 -12.81 13.73 -12.57
C PHE A 170 -12.72 12.23 -12.80
N ARG A 171 -11.86 11.83 -13.72
CA ARG A 171 -11.48 10.42 -13.88
C ARG A 171 -10.09 10.23 -13.29
N THR A 172 -9.98 9.28 -12.39
CA THR A 172 -8.71 8.90 -11.76
C THR A 172 -8.68 7.39 -11.60
N PRO A 173 -7.54 6.73 -11.76
CA PRO A 173 -7.40 5.30 -11.46
C PRO A 173 -7.41 5.02 -9.96
N PHE A 174 -7.22 6.04 -9.12
CA PHE A 174 -7.00 5.92 -7.68
C PHE A 174 -8.27 5.97 -6.84
N ALA A 175 -9.42 6.24 -7.45
CA ALA A 175 -10.70 6.27 -6.75
C ALA A 175 -11.86 5.93 -7.68
N ARG A 176 -12.90 5.35 -7.11
CA ARG A 176 -14.19 5.16 -7.78
C ARG A 176 -15.06 6.38 -7.54
N GLY A 177 -15.51 7.03 -8.64
CA GLY A 177 -16.36 8.22 -8.58
C GLY A 177 -17.84 7.89 -8.65
N TYR A 178 -18.63 8.63 -7.88
CA TYR A 178 -20.08 8.57 -7.83
C TYR A 178 -20.69 9.96 -7.98
N VAL A 179 -21.84 10.07 -8.61
CA VAL A 179 -22.66 11.30 -8.64
C VAL A 179 -23.51 11.35 -7.38
N VAL A 180 -23.44 12.46 -6.64
CA VAL A 180 -24.35 12.70 -5.52
C VAL A 180 -25.69 13.13 -6.09
N VAL A 181 -26.71 12.31 -5.89
CA VAL A 181 -28.07 12.57 -6.41
C VAL A 181 -28.98 13.24 -5.39
N GLU A 182 -28.73 12.98 -4.10
CA GLU A 182 -29.54 13.52 -3.00
C GLU A 182 -28.78 13.43 -1.68
N GLU A 183 -28.98 14.39 -0.80
CA GLU A 183 -28.54 14.37 0.60
C GLU A 183 -29.75 14.22 1.51
N LEU A 184 -29.70 13.22 2.39
CA LEU A 184 -30.75 12.96 3.35
C LEU A 184 -30.24 13.09 4.78
N PRO A 185 -31.00 13.71 5.71
CA PRO A 185 -30.58 13.78 7.10
C PRO A 185 -30.56 12.36 7.69
N TYR A 186 -29.44 12.00 8.32
CA TYR A 186 -29.36 10.76 9.10
C TYR A 186 -30.29 10.86 10.31
N ARG A 187 -31.21 9.90 10.44
CA ARG A 187 -32.07 9.75 11.62
C ARG A 187 -31.75 8.42 12.28
N GLU A 188 -31.17 8.46 13.47
CA GLU A 188 -31.12 7.29 14.34
C GLU A 188 -32.55 6.78 14.61
N LYS A 189 -32.74 5.47 14.52
CA LYS A 189 -33.99 4.78 14.90
C LYS A 189 -33.98 4.45 16.37
#